data_2f6e4a9d80edeffbdf03c088cdfd8217
#
_entry.id   2f6e4a9d80edeffbdf03c088cdfd8217
#
_cell.length_a   1.000
_cell.length_b   1.000
_cell.length_c   1.000
_cell.angle_alpha   90.00
_cell.angle_beta   90.00
_cell.angle_gamma   90.00
#
_symmetry.space_group_name_H-M   'P 1'
#
loop_
_entity.id
_entity.type
_entity.pdbx_description
1 polymer ?
#
loop_
_entity_poly.entity_id
_entity_poly.type
_entity_poly.pdbx_seq_one_letter_code
_entity_poly.pdbx_strand_id
1 'polypeptide(L)'
;MALTIVDSDILINVARGDAEAINCLSRLEKTSVLGISAVTQMELIVGCRNKTELKDLEKFLSRYQILKITDQISDRAVELLKQYFLSHGLLIADGLIAATALVHNETFITKNQRDFRFIAGLSLLPYP
;
A
#
# COMPACT_ATOMS: atom_id res chain seq x y z
N MET A 1 -17.14 5.40 -6.13
CA MET A 1 -15.86 5.43 -6.86
C MET A 1 -15.04 4.20 -6.49
N ALA A 2 -14.24 3.70 -7.43
CA ALA A 2 -13.31 2.61 -7.15
C ALA A 2 -12.28 3.04 -6.10
N LEU A 3 -11.72 2.08 -5.41
CA LEU A 3 -10.67 2.28 -4.42
C LEU A 3 -9.31 1.93 -5.04
N THR A 4 -8.32 2.77 -4.83
CA THR A 4 -6.93 2.46 -5.18
C THR A 4 -6.11 2.40 -3.91
N ILE A 5 -5.44 1.27 -3.69
CA ILE A 5 -4.61 1.05 -2.51
C ILE A 5 -3.19 1.51 -2.82
N VAL A 6 -2.65 2.38 -1.96
CA VAL A 6 -1.36 3.04 -2.18
C VAL A 6 -0.32 2.42 -1.24
N ASP A 7 0.86 2.08 -1.79
CA ASP A 7 1.96 1.54 -1.00
C ASP A 7 2.69 2.64 -0.23
N SER A 8 3.36 2.24 0.83
CA SER A 8 4.09 3.15 1.73
C SER A 8 5.18 3.94 1.02
N ASP A 9 5.87 3.37 0.04
CA ASP A 9 6.96 4.05 -0.68
C ASP A 9 6.50 5.33 -1.36
N ILE A 10 5.31 5.31 -1.98
CA ILE A 10 4.74 6.51 -2.62
C ILE A 10 4.39 7.55 -1.55
N LEU A 11 3.79 7.13 -0.44
CA LEU A 11 3.38 8.05 0.64
C LEU A 11 4.60 8.71 1.30
N ILE A 12 5.68 7.96 1.48
CA ILE A 12 6.94 8.51 1.98
C ILE A 12 7.46 9.58 1.03
N ASN A 13 7.42 9.34 -0.27
CA ASN A 13 7.85 10.32 -1.26
C ASN A 13 6.97 11.57 -1.26
N VAL A 14 5.64 11.41 -1.10
CA VAL A 14 4.72 12.55 -0.97
C VAL A 14 5.09 13.39 0.26
N ALA A 15 5.34 12.75 1.39
CA ALA A 15 5.73 13.44 2.62
C ALA A 15 7.04 14.21 2.48
N ARG A 16 7.94 13.73 1.60
CA ARG A 16 9.21 14.40 1.29
C ARG A 16 9.09 15.48 0.23
N GLY A 17 7.90 15.72 -0.30
CA GLY A 17 7.67 16.74 -1.32
C GLY A 17 8.05 16.34 -2.74
N ASP A 18 8.16 15.04 -3.03
CA ASP A 18 8.46 14.56 -4.37
C ASP A 18 7.32 14.88 -5.33
N ALA A 19 7.60 15.70 -6.35
CA ALA A 19 6.59 16.19 -7.27
C ALA A 19 5.93 15.06 -8.07
N GLU A 20 6.68 14.05 -8.47
CA GLU A 20 6.16 12.92 -9.23
C GLU A 20 5.12 12.12 -8.42
N ALA A 21 5.42 11.84 -7.15
CA ALA A 21 4.51 11.14 -6.26
C ALA A 21 3.25 11.97 -5.98
N ILE A 22 3.42 13.26 -5.70
CA ILE A 22 2.31 14.18 -5.43
C ILE A 22 1.38 14.25 -6.65
N ASN A 23 1.94 14.42 -7.84
CA ASN A 23 1.16 14.49 -9.07
C ASN A 23 0.45 13.17 -9.38
N CYS A 24 1.10 12.05 -9.13
CA CYS A 24 0.52 10.73 -9.31
C CYS A 24 -0.74 10.56 -8.45
N LEU A 25 -0.65 10.84 -7.15
CA LEU A 25 -1.79 10.71 -6.25
C LEU A 25 -2.88 11.72 -6.55
N SER A 26 -2.53 12.97 -6.89
CA SER A 26 -3.51 13.99 -7.29
C SER A 26 -4.32 13.54 -8.49
N ARG A 27 -3.68 12.89 -9.44
CA ARG A 27 -4.33 12.36 -10.63
C ARG A 27 -5.29 11.22 -10.29
N LEU A 28 -4.85 10.29 -9.42
CA LEU A 28 -5.66 9.15 -8.99
C LEU A 28 -6.87 9.56 -8.16
N GLU A 29 -6.75 10.58 -7.32
CA GLU A 29 -7.85 11.09 -6.49
C GLU A 29 -9.05 11.57 -7.31
N LYS A 30 -8.84 11.93 -8.56
CA LYS A 30 -9.93 12.40 -9.45
C LYS A 30 -10.89 11.28 -9.82
N THR A 31 -10.43 10.03 -9.84
CA THR A 31 -11.22 8.89 -10.30
C THR A 31 -11.34 7.75 -9.28
N SER A 32 -10.60 7.84 -8.16
CA SER A 32 -10.57 6.80 -7.14
C SER A 32 -10.62 7.40 -5.74
N VAL A 33 -11.13 6.63 -4.79
CA VAL A 33 -10.88 6.85 -3.38
C VAL A 33 -9.52 6.22 -3.07
N LEU A 34 -8.66 6.92 -2.34
CA LEU A 34 -7.36 6.37 -1.96
C LEU A 34 -7.45 5.66 -0.62
N GLY A 35 -6.90 4.47 -0.56
CA GLY A 35 -6.85 3.66 0.65
C GLY A 35 -5.44 3.15 0.90
N ILE A 36 -5.20 2.73 2.13
CA ILE A 36 -3.95 2.08 2.52
C ILE A 36 -4.24 0.85 3.36
N SER A 37 -3.36 -0.14 3.28
CA SER A 37 -3.37 -1.28 4.18
C SER A 37 -3.01 -0.83 5.60
N ALA A 38 -3.56 -1.49 6.62
CA ALA A 38 -3.15 -1.31 8.00
C ALA A 38 -1.63 -1.56 8.16
N VAL A 39 -1.06 -2.46 7.35
CA VAL A 39 0.40 -2.70 7.36
C VAL A 39 1.15 -1.46 6.91
N THR A 40 0.70 -0.80 5.85
CA THR A 40 1.28 0.47 5.40
C THR A 40 1.20 1.53 6.50
N GLN A 41 0.05 1.62 7.17
CA GLN A 41 -0.12 2.52 8.30
C GLN A 41 0.93 2.24 9.38
N MET A 42 1.12 0.97 9.74
CA MET A 42 2.12 0.56 10.75
C MET A 42 3.54 0.91 10.32
N GLU A 43 3.88 0.69 9.06
CA GLU A 43 5.20 1.03 8.53
C GLU A 43 5.49 2.53 8.63
N LEU A 44 4.49 3.35 8.32
CA LEU A 44 4.63 4.81 8.42
C LEU A 44 4.73 5.27 9.87
N ILE A 45 3.99 4.64 10.78
CA ILE A 45 4.06 4.94 12.22
C ILE A 45 5.46 4.66 12.76
N VAL A 46 6.04 3.49 12.48
CA VAL A 46 7.38 3.16 12.96
C VAL A 46 8.47 4.02 12.34
N GLY A 47 8.19 4.69 11.24
CA GLY A 47 9.09 5.66 10.63
C GLY A 47 9.12 7.01 11.32
N CYS A 48 8.18 7.30 12.23
CA CYS A 48 8.14 8.56 12.97
C CYS A 48 9.20 8.58 14.07
N ARG A 49 9.89 9.71 14.21
CA ARG A 49 10.99 9.88 15.17
C ARG A 49 10.55 10.50 16.50
N ASN A 50 9.37 11.13 16.50
CA ASN A 50 8.87 11.85 17.68
C ASN A 50 7.35 12.02 17.60
N LYS A 51 6.76 12.56 18.68
CA LYS A 51 5.30 12.73 18.78
C LYS A 51 4.74 13.75 17.78
N THR A 52 5.52 14.75 17.43
CA THR A 52 5.11 15.76 16.44
C THR A 52 4.95 15.13 15.07
N GLU A 53 5.91 14.33 14.66
CA GLU A 53 5.84 13.59 13.38
C GLU A 53 4.66 12.63 13.37
N LEU A 54 4.39 11.96 14.48
CA LEU A 54 3.25 11.05 14.59
C LEU A 54 1.92 11.79 14.42
N LYS A 55 1.77 12.96 15.05
CA LYS A 55 0.60 13.81 14.89
C LYS A 55 0.40 14.26 13.45
N ASP A 56 1.49 14.69 12.82
CA ASP A 56 1.46 15.11 11.41
C ASP A 56 1.06 13.94 10.50
N LEU A 57 1.57 12.74 10.80
CA LEU A 57 1.21 11.54 10.06
C LEU A 57 -0.28 11.23 10.20
N GLU A 58 -0.81 11.27 11.42
CA GLU A 58 -2.24 11.00 11.65
C GLU A 58 -3.12 11.96 10.86
N LYS A 59 -2.75 13.23 10.83
CA LYS A 59 -3.46 14.25 10.06
C LYS A 59 -3.36 13.97 8.55
N PHE A 60 -2.17 13.60 8.07
CA PHE A 60 -1.94 13.26 6.67
C PHE A 60 -2.78 12.04 6.26
N LEU A 61 -2.83 11.01 7.10
CA LEU A 61 -3.56 9.78 6.81
C LEU A 61 -5.09 9.90 6.96
N SER A 62 -5.59 10.97 7.58
CA SER A 62 -7.03 11.15 7.79
C SER A 62 -7.83 11.19 6.49
N ARG A 63 -7.20 11.49 5.37
CA ARG A 63 -7.82 11.55 4.03
C ARG A 63 -7.85 10.21 3.31
N TYR A 64 -7.17 9.18 3.87
CA TYR A 64 -7.10 7.84 3.28
C TYR A 64 -8.02 6.88 4.02
N GLN A 65 -8.60 5.95 3.27
CA GLN A 65 -9.34 4.86 3.89
C GLN A 65 -8.35 3.81 4.39
N ILE A 66 -8.44 3.45 5.67
CA ILE A 66 -7.57 2.42 6.25
C ILE A 66 -8.26 1.06 6.13
N LEU A 67 -7.60 0.11 5.46
CA LEU A 67 -8.11 -1.24 5.28
C LEU A 67 -7.46 -2.17 6.30
N LYS A 68 -8.26 -2.62 7.27
CA LYS A 68 -7.78 -3.47 8.36
C LYS A 68 -7.46 -4.87 7.87
N ILE A 69 -6.54 -5.54 8.57
CA ILE A 69 -6.23 -6.94 8.31
C ILE A 69 -7.39 -7.79 8.84
N THR A 70 -8.06 -8.47 7.91
CA THR A 70 -9.15 -9.40 8.23
C THR A 70 -8.63 -10.83 8.23
N ASP A 71 -9.47 -11.79 8.67
CA ASP A 71 -9.15 -13.21 8.60
C ASP A 71 -8.84 -13.62 7.16
N GLN A 72 -9.64 -13.15 6.20
CA GLN A 72 -9.42 -13.45 4.78
C GLN A 72 -8.08 -12.92 4.28
N ILE A 73 -7.69 -11.72 4.69
CA ILE A 73 -6.40 -11.12 4.32
C ILE A 73 -5.26 -11.92 4.92
N SER A 74 -5.36 -12.32 6.19
CA SER A 74 -4.36 -13.17 6.83
C SER A 74 -4.17 -14.49 6.08
N ASP A 75 -5.27 -15.16 5.77
CA ASP A 75 -5.23 -16.44 5.07
C ASP A 75 -4.62 -16.29 3.68
N ARG A 76 -5.01 -15.25 2.96
CA ARG A 76 -4.49 -14.99 1.62
C ARG A 76 -2.99 -14.66 1.65
N ALA A 77 -2.55 -13.89 2.64
CA ALA A 77 -1.13 -13.56 2.80
C ALA A 77 -0.29 -14.82 3.03
N VAL A 78 -0.78 -15.75 3.85
CA VAL A 78 -0.10 -17.03 4.08
C VAL A 78 0.04 -17.80 2.76
N GLU A 79 -1.02 -17.86 1.96
CA GLU A 79 -0.98 -18.52 0.65
C GLU A 79 0.03 -17.87 -0.29
N LEU A 80 0.07 -16.54 -0.34
CA LEU A 80 1.01 -15.81 -1.18
C LEU A 80 2.47 -16.10 -0.78
N LEU A 81 2.74 -16.13 0.51
CA LEU A 81 4.08 -16.43 1.01
C LEU A 81 4.49 -17.85 0.67
N LYS A 82 3.60 -18.83 0.81
CA LYS A 82 3.87 -20.20 0.40
C LYS A 82 4.20 -20.30 -1.09
N GLN A 83 3.51 -19.52 -1.91
CA GLN A 83 3.65 -19.56 -3.36
C GLN A 83 4.89 -18.82 -3.85
N TYR A 84 5.23 -17.68 -3.26
CA TYR A 84 6.22 -16.77 -3.83
C TYR A 84 7.45 -16.52 -2.97
N PHE A 85 7.50 -16.99 -1.73
CA PHE A 85 8.66 -16.72 -0.86
C PHE A 85 9.94 -17.31 -1.45
N LEU A 86 9.95 -18.59 -1.79
CA LEU A 86 11.15 -19.28 -2.28
C LEU A 86 11.54 -18.83 -3.70
N SER A 87 10.55 -18.55 -4.55
CA SER A 87 10.82 -18.18 -5.94
C SER A 87 11.19 -16.73 -6.13
N HIS A 88 10.59 -15.81 -5.35
CA HIS A 88 10.72 -14.37 -5.54
C HIS A 88 11.11 -13.60 -4.28
N GLY A 89 11.24 -14.28 -3.15
CA GLY A 89 11.62 -13.64 -1.90
C GLY A 89 10.56 -12.70 -1.33
N LEU A 90 9.28 -13.00 -1.56
CA LEU A 90 8.18 -12.17 -1.05
C LEU A 90 8.30 -11.99 0.46
N LEU A 91 8.27 -10.72 0.92
CA LEU A 91 8.36 -10.38 2.33
C LEU A 91 6.98 -10.42 2.99
N ILE A 92 6.97 -10.63 4.31
CA ILE A 92 5.70 -10.72 5.08
C ILE A 92 4.85 -9.48 4.88
N ALA A 93 5.43 -8.28 5.03
CA ALA A 93 4.69 -7.02 4.88
C ALA A 93 4.09 -6.91 3.48
N ASP A 94 4.88 -7.20 2.44
CA ASP A 94 4.41 -7.12 1.05
C ASP A 94 3.33 -8.15 0.77
N GLY A 95 3.44 -9.34 1.36
CA GLY A 95 2.40 -10.37 1.26
C GLY A 95 1.07 -9.92 1.85
N LEU A 96 1.10 -9.26 2.99
CA LEU A 96 -0.10 -8.71 3.64
C LEU A 96 -0.70 -7.55 2.84
N ILE A 97 0.13 -6.68 2.30
CA ILE A 97 -0.32 -5.55 1.47
C ILE A 97 -0.97 -6.07 0.18
N ALA A 98 -0.32 -7.00 -0.50
CA ALA A 98 -0.87 -7.60 -1.72
C ALA A 98 -2.16 -8.36 -1.45
N ALA A 99 -2.23 -9.10 -0.34
CA ALA A 99 -3.43 -9.82 0.06
C ALA A 99 -4.60 -8.86 0.31
N THR A 100 -4.32 -7.69 0.89
CA THR A 100 -5.35 -6.66 1.10
C THR A 100 -5.97 -6.24 -0.23
N ALA A 101 -5.15 -5.97 -1.24
CA ALA A 101 -5.64 -5.59 -2.57
C ALA A 101 -6.41 -6.72 -3.25
N LEU A 102 -5.92 -7.95 -3.14
CA LEU A 102 -6.57 -9.12 -3.73
C LEU A 102 -7.93 -9.42 -3.11
N VAL A 103 -8.02 -9.41 -1.78
CA VAL A 103 -9.27 -9.70 -1.06
C VAL A 103 -10.32 -8.65 -1.37
N HIS A 104 -9.93 -7.38 -1.42
CA HIS A 104 -10.86 -6.29 -1.76
C HIS A 104 -11.11 -6.18 -3.26
N ASN A 105 -10.38 -6.91 -4.08
CA ASN A 105 -10.46 -6.84 -5.55
C ASN A 105 -10.35 -5.41 -6.06
N GLU A 106 -9.36 -4.69 -5.54
CA GLU A 106 -9.12 -3.28 -5.87
C GLU A 106 -7.75 -3.11 -6.50
N THR A 107 -7.56 -1.99 -7.18
CA THR A 107 -6.26 -1.66 -7.79
C THR A 107 -5.23 -1.30 -6.72
N PHE A 108 -3.97 -1.61 -7.03
CA PHE A 108 -2.84 -1.34 -6.14
C PHE A 108 -1.78 -0.56 -6.91
N ILE A 109 -1.19 0.45 -6.27
CA ILE A 109 -0.10 1.22 -6.87
C ILE A 109 1.10 1.25 -5.92
N THR A 110 2.27 0.99 -6.49
CA THR A 110 3.55 0.99 -5.77
C THR A 110 4.64 1.51 -6.70
N LYS A 111 5.64 2.14 -6.11
CA LYS A 111 6.85 2.50 -6.84
C LYS A 111 7.70 1.26 -7.14
N ASN A 112 7.69 0.27 -6.24
CA ASN A 112 8.45 -0.97 -6.36
C ASN A 112 7.70 -2.03 -7.18
N GLN A 113 7.53 -1.78 -8.48
CA GLN A 113 6.83 -2.69 -9.38
C GLN A 113 7.39 -4.11 -9.34
N ARG A 114 8.72 -4.25 -9.25
CA ARG A 114 9.41 -5.54 -9.22
C ARG A 114 8.93 -6.44 -8.08
N ASP A 115 8.65 -5.86 -6.91
CA ASP A 115 8.33 -6.62 -5.69
C ASP A 115 6.91 -7.17 -5.70
N PHE A 116 6.08 -6.76 -6.66
CA PHE A 116 4.66 -7.14 -6.72
C PHE A 116 4.19 -7.69 -8.07
N ARG A 117 4.89 -7.39 -9.18
CA ARG A 117 4.40 -7.69 -10.53
C ARG A 117 4.25 -9.18 -10.82
N PHE A 118 4.91 -10.05 -10.06
CA PHE A 118 4.83 -11.51 -10.24
C PHE A 118 3.57 -12.13 -9.61
N ILE A 119 2.84 -11.37 -8.79
CA ILE A 119 1.68 -11.89 -8.06
C ILE A 119 0.48 -12.00 -8.99
N ALA A 120 0.02 -13.25 -9.22
CA ALA A 120 -1.11 -13.51 -10.09
C ALA A 120 -2.39 -12.88 -9.53
N GLY A 121 -3.17 -12.25 -10.40
CA GLY A 121 -4.46 -11.66 -10.04
C GLY A 121 -4.38 -10.28 -9.40
N LEU A 122 -3.20 -9.78 -9.10
CA LEU A 122 -3.02 -8.44 -8.55
C LEU A 122 -3.21 -7.39 -9.64
N SER A 123 -4.15 -6.48 -9.43
CA SER A 123 -4.41 -5.35 -10.35
C SER A 123 -3.42 -4.23 -10.08
N LEU A 124 -2.20 -4.40 -10.55
CA LEU A 124 -1.10 -3.47 -10.33
C LEU A 124 -1.12 -2.35 -11.37
N LEU A 125 -1.25 -1.10 -10.88
CA LEU A 125 -1.18 0.08 -11.75
C LEU A 125 0.28 0.41 -12.06
N PRO A 126 0.56 0.97 -13.24
CA PRO A 126 1.91 1.47 -13.54
C PRO A 126 2.23 2.69 -12.67
N TYR A 127 3.51 2.91 -12.40
CA TYR A 127 3.98 4.08 -11.65
C TYR A 127 5.04 4.80 -12.49
N PRO A 128 4.99 6.11 -12.64
CA PRO A 128 3.99 7.06 -12.11
C PRO A 128 2.65 7.13 -12.82
#